data_054baf3c3ded5d3518e99306a26e22d8
#
_entry.id   054baf3c3ded5d3518e99306a26e22d8
#
_cell.length_a   1.000
_cell.length_b   1.000
_cell.length_c   1.000
_cell.angle_alpha   90.00
_cell.angle_beta   90.00
_cell.angle_gamma   90.00
#
_symmetry.space_group_name_H-M   'P 1'
#
loop_
_entity.id
_entity.type
_entity.pdbx_description
1 polymer ?
#
loop_
_entity_poly.entity_id
_entity_poly.type
_entity_poly.pdbx_seq_one_letter_code
_entity_poly.pdbx_strand_id
1 'polypeptide(L)'
;MAVSESWTKKYLAEVLGTFVLVFLGDSFVAFAVAGAGGNGFKAGLLGAGFFWGFAVTLAIYACGAVSGAHLNPAVTLSLAWRRGFPWSKVPGYIGSQIVGAFIAAMGVSFVWNGIIVHYEVASKIVSRGDPNGVTSGLIFWANWPHPGLVGYTGDYLTQDPWWRGAGTEIIITAILVICILGIVEDRMPSAANLAPIAIGFVVAALVGLFAPIEMASLNPARDIGPRIWGLLIGYGSNAIPGQNFNLWVTTGMPLIGGPLGAWIYDFFIHQHLPAPVGPDTVPVAESARARA
;
A
#
# COMPACT_ATOMS: atom_id res chain seq x y z
N MET A 1 6.07 -29.12 -21.29
CA MET A 1 5.28 -29.50 -20.12
C MET A 1 4.81 -28.23 -19.46
N ALA A 2 3.50 -27.95 -19.46
CA ALA A 2 2.97 -26.82 -18.72
C ALA A 2 3.20 -27.12 -17.22
N VAL A 3 4.03 -26.32 -16.57
CA VAL A 3 4.21 -26.38 -15.11
C VAL A 3 2.86 -26.02 -14.52
N SER A 4 2.18 -26.97 -13.83
CA SER A 4 0.95 -26.66 -13.13
C SER A 4 1.22 -25.49 -12.18
N GLU A 5 0.52 -24.39 -12.39
CA GLU A 5 0.70 -23.20 -11.55
C GLU A 5 0.33 -23.53 -10.12
N SER A 6 1.36 -23.67 -9.26
CA SER A 6 1.16 -23.95 -7.85
C SER A 6 0.70 -22.69 -7.13
N TRP A 7 -0.54 -22.68 -6.67
CA TRP A 7 -1.09 -21.58 -5.84
C TRP A 7 -0.27 -21.34 -4.57
N THR A 8 0.34 -22.39 -4.00
CA THR A 8 1.25 -22.26 -2.86
C THR A 8 2.42 -21.33 -3.19
N LYS A 9 3.02 -21.45 -4.39
CA LYS A 9 4.11 -20.56 -4.82
C LYS A 9 3.63 -19.12 -4.97
N LYS A 10 2.42 -18.91 -5.48
CA LYS A 10 1.82 -17.57 -5.59
C LYS A 10 1.57 -16.96 -4.22
N TYR A 11 1.06 -17.72 -3.26
CA TYR A 11 0.88 -17.27 -1.88
C TYR A 11 2.19 -16.90 -1.22
N LEU A 12 3.24 -17.72 -1.36
CA LEU A 12 4.57 -17.40 -0.83
C LEU A 12 5.17 -16.16 -1.49
N ALA A 13 4.93 -15.95 -2.78
CA ALA A 13 5.37 -14.75 -3.48
C ALA A 13 4.64 -13.49 -2.96
N GLU A 14 3.33 -13.57 -2.65
CA GLU A 14 2.58 -12.48 -2.00
C GLU A 14 3.11 -12.20 -0.58
N VAL A 15 3.46 -13.24 0.22
CA VAL A 15 4.11 -13.05 1.54
C VAL A 15 5.42 -12.28 1.37
N LEU A 16 6.31 -12.74 0.46
CA LEU A 16 7.61 -12.11 0.25
C LEU A 16 7.46 -10.68 -0.27
N GLY A 17 6.63 -10.46 -1.28
CA GLY A 17 6.44 -9.14 -1.87
C GLY A 17 5.85 -8.15 -0.87
N THR A 18 4.84 -8.55 -0.09
CA THR A 18 4.26 -7.69 0.94
C THR A 18 5.24 -7.45 2.10
N PHE A 19 6.05 -8.45 2.44
CA PHE A 19 7.15 -8.25 3.40
C PHE A 19 8.12 -7.17 2.91
N VAL A 20 8.62 -7.25 1.68
CA VAL A 20 9.56 -6.27 1.11
C VAL A 20 8.93 -4.86 1.12
N LEU A 21 7.69 -4.75 0.65
CA LEU A 21 6.96 -3.50 0.62
C LEU A 21 6.86 -2.85 1.99
N VAL A 22 6.34 -3.57 2.97
CA VAL A 22 6.06 -3.04 4.31
C VAL A 22 7.35 -2.85 5.10
N PHE A 23 8.31 -3.77 4.99
CA PHE A 23 9.59 -3.62 5.69
C PHE A 23 10.34 -2.36 5.28
N LEU A 24 10.42 -2.06 3.98
CA LEU A 24 11.09 -0.85 3.50
C LEU A 24 10.30 0.42 3.81
N GLY A 25 8.97 0.38 3.61
CA GLY A 25 8.11 1.52 3.92
C GLY A 25 8.11 1.89 5.40
N ASP A 26 7.89 0.93 6.28
CA ASP A 26 7.88 1.17 7.73
C ASP A 26 9.30 1.47 8.26
N SER A 27 10.36 0.93 7.66
CA SER A 27 11.75 1.34 7.99
C SER A 27 12.00 2.80 7.69
N PHE A 28 11.47 3.33 6.59
CA PHE A 28 11.53 4.76 6.33
C PHE A 28 10.75 5.56 7.39
N VAL A 29 9.57 5.08 7.79
CA VAL A 29 8.80 5.76 8.85
C VAL A 29 9.54 5.70 10.19
N ALA A 30 10.20 4.58 10.52
CA ALA A 30 11.05 4.48 11.70
C ALA A 30 12.21 5.50 11.66
N PHE A 31 12.86 5.66 10.51
CA PHE A 31 13.86 6.69 10.30
C PHE A 31 13.27 8.10 10.47
N ALA A 32 12.12 8.38 9.88
CA ALA A 32 11.48 9.68 9.91
C ALA A 32 10.99 10.07 11.32
N VAL A 33 10.38 9.14 12.05
CA VAL A 33 9.81 9.38 13.39
C VAL A 33 10.88 9.36 14.47
N ALA A 34 11.73 8.35 14.46
CA ALA A 34 12.65 8.07 15.56
C ALA A 34 14.12 8.35 15.21
N GLY A 35 14.55 8.09 13.99
CA GLY A 35 15.95 8.00 13.61
C GLY A 35 16.71 9.33 13.56
N ALA A 36 16.03 10.45 13.38
CA ALA A 36 16.65 11.77 13.27
C ALA A 36 16.39 12.64 14.53
N GLY A 37 16.28 12.02 15.70
CA GLY A 37 16.05 12.74 16.96
C GLY A 37 14.74 13.54 16.99
N GLY A 38 13.68 13.02 16.36
CA GLY A 38 12.42 13.71 16.19
C GLY A 38 12.44 14.80 15.09
N ASN A 39 13.58 15.05 14.48
CA ASN A 39 13.76 16.00 13.36
C ASN A 39 13.69 15.32 11.99
N GLY A 40 13.48 14.01 11.92
CA GLY A 40 13.42 13.22 10.69
C GLY A 40 12.26 13.58 9.77
N PHE A 41 11.23 14.24 10.27
CA PHE A 41 10.23 14.91 9.46
C PHE A 41 10.78 15.99 8.54
N LYS A 42 12.04 16.43 8.73
CA LYS A 42 12.73 17.32 7.78
C LYS A 42 13.06 16.64 6.43
N ALA A 43 13.08 15.30 6.37
CA ALA A 43 13.10 14.60 5.09
C ALA A 43 11.77 14.78 4.32
N GLY A 44 10.75 15.29 5.01
CA GLY A 44 9.48 15.74 4.48
C GLY A 44 8.61 14.59 3.97
N LEU A 45 7.36 14.93 3.71
CA LEU A 45 6.36 14.02 3.15
C LEU A 45 6.72 13.55 1.73
N LEU A 46 7.51 14.35 0.99
CA LEU A 46 8.08 13.93 -0.29
C LEU A 46 9.02 12.75 -0.12
N GLY A 47 9.82 12.72 0.96
CA GLY A 47 10.65 11.56 1.29
C GLY A 47 9.80 10.33 1.58
N ALA A 48 8.70 10.47 2.34
CA ALA A 48 7.77 9.36 2.60
C ALA A 48 7.18 8.82 1.28
N GLY A 49 6.68 9.70 0.43
CA GLY A 49 6.19 9.33 -0.89
C GLY A 49 7.23 8.55 -1.69
N PHE A 50 8.45 9.10 -1.80
CA PHE A 50 9.53 8.47 -2.56
C PHE A 50 9.83 7.05 -2.06
N PHE A 51 10.04 6.87 -0.75
CA PHE A 51 10.42 5.56 -0.21
C PHE A 51 9.30 4.54 -0.26
N TRP A 52 8.03 4.93 -0.03
CA TRP A 52 6.90 4.02 -0.21
C TRP A 52 6.73 3.61 -1.68
N GLY A 53 6.86 4.55 -2.62
CA GLY A 53 6.81 4.23 -4.05
C GLY A 53 7.96 3.32 -4.48
N PHE A 54 9.18 3.56 -3.98
CA PHE A 54 10.34 2.71 -4.23
C PHE A 54 10.16 1.31 -3.65
N ALA A 55 9.61 1.19 -2.44
CA ALA A 55 9.30 -0.09 -1.80
C ALA A 55 8.30 -0.91 -2.62
N VAL A 56 7.24 -0.27 -3.14
CA VAL A 56 6.26 -0.91 -4.04
C VAL A 56 6.94 -1.38 -5.33
N THR A 57 7.75 -0.53 -5.96
CA THR A 57 8.48 -0.89 -7.18
C THR A 57 9.33 -2.15 -6.99
N LEU A 58 10.15 -2.18 -5.92
CA LEU A 58 11.01 -3.33 -5.63
C LEU A 58 10.20 -4.60 -5.31
N ALA A 59 9.12 -4.46 -4.55
CA ALA A 59 8.24 -5.57 -4.22
C ALA A 59 7.61 -6.19 -5.49
N ILE A 60 7.13 -5.36 -6.42
CA ILE A 60 6.54 -5.84 -7.68
C ILE A 60 7.61 -6.56 -8.52
N TYR A 61 8.82 -6.01 -8.66
CA TYR A 61 9.90 -6.70 -9.37
C TYR A 61 10.28 -8.03 -8.71
N ALA A 62 10.25 -8.11 -7.38
CA ALA A 62 10.65 -9.31 -6.65
C ALA A 62 9.68 -10.48 -6.84
N CYS A 63 8.36 -10.24 -6.95
CA CYS A 63 7.37 -11.31 -6.90
C CYS A 63 6.37 -11.31 -8.06
N GLY A 64 6.34 -10.25 -8.87
CA GLY A 64 5.31 -10.06 -9.89
C GLY A 64 5.24 -11.17 -10.93
N ALA A 65 6.38 -11.71 -11.35
CA ALA A 65 6.43 -12.81 -12.31
C ALA A 65 5.79 -14.12 -11.79
N VAL A 66 5.62 -14.26 -10.47
CA VAL A 66 5.07 -15.46 -9.83
C VAL A 66 3.61 -15.27 -9.44
N SER A 67 3.29 -14.19 -8.70
CA SER A 67 1.95 -13.96 -8.13
C SER A 67 1.10 -12.95 -8.90
N GLY A 68 1.71 -12.14 -9.74
CA GLY A 68 1.08 -10.94 -10.29
C GLY A 68 1.22 -9.72 -9.37
N ALA A 69 1.88 -9.89 -8.21
CA ALA A 69 2.16 -8.82 -7.22
C ALA A 69 0.93 -7.98 -6.86
N HIS A 70 -0.11 -8.60 -6.36
CA HIS A 70 -1.25 -7.84 -5.83
C HIS A 70 -0.85 -7.04 -4.59
N LEU A 71 -0.14 -7.67 -3.63
CA LEU A 71 0.45 -7.06 -2.42
C LEU A 71 -0.51 -6.23 -1.55
N ASN A 72 -1.79 -6.25 -1.91
CA ASN A 72 -2.81 -5.35 -1.38
C ASN A 72 -4.20 -6.00 -1.49
N PRO A 73 -4.95 -6.16 -0.39
CA PRO A 73 -6.30 -6.70 -0.42
C PRO A 73 -7.27 -5.90 -1.29
N ALA A 74 -7.16 -4.57 -1.32
CA ALA A 74 -8.02 -3.71 -2.15
C ALA A 74 -7.78 -3.97 -3.65
N VAL A 75 -6.52 -4.15 -4.06
CA VAL A 75 -6.15 -4.55 -5.43
C VAL A 75 -6.65 -5.96 -5.72
N THR A 76 -6.46 -6.91 -4.80
CA THR A 76 -6.91 -8.29 -4.96
C THR A 76 -8.43 -8.38 -5.21
N LEU A 77 -9.22 -7.65 -4.41
CA LEU A 77 -10.68 -7.58 -4.57
C LEU A 77 -11.07 -6.94 -5.91
N SER A 78 -10.38 -5.88 -6.31
CA SER A 78 -10.62 -5.19 -7.57
C SER A 78 -10.39 -6.10 -8.77
N LEU A 79 -9.28 -6.86 -8.76
CA LEU A 79 -8.96 -7.81 -9.83
C LEU A 79 -9.89 -9.02 -9.81
N ALA A 80 -10.33 -9.49 -8.65
CA ALA A 80 -11.31 -10.56 -8.55
C ALA A 80 -12.66 -10.15 -9.15
N TRP A 81 -13.08 -8.92 -8.88
CA TRP A 81 -14.35 -8.43 -9.38
C TRP A 81 -14.32 -8.07 -10.87
N ARG A 82 -13.25 -7.46 -11.37
CA ARG A 82 -13.22 -6.83 -12.70
C ARG A 82 -12.23 -7.43 -13.70
N ARG A 83 -11.33 -8.33 -13.28
CA ARG A 83 -10.27 -8.91 -14.14
C ARG A 83 -10.20 -10.43 -14.08
N GLY A 84 -11.25 -11.08 -13.55
CA GLY A 84 -11.37 -12.54 -13.57
C GLY A 84 -10.42 -13.28 -12.62
N PHE A 85 -9.80 -12.59 -11.65
CA PHE A 85 -9.03 -13.29 -10.62
C PHE A 85 -9.98 -14.20 -9.79
N PRO A 86 -9.64 -15.49 -9.59
CA PRO A 86 -10.58 -16.44 -8.98
C PRO A 86 -10.93 -16.07 -7.53
N TRP A 87 -12.22 -15.88 -7.23
CA TRP A 87 -12.70 -15.55 -5.90
C TRP A 87 -12.27 -16.59 -4.83
N SER A 88 -12.17 -17.87 -5.22
CA SER A 88 -11.70 -18.94 -4.33
C SER A 88 -10.23 -18.75 -3.86
N LYS A 89 -9.47 -17.88 -4.53
CA LYS A 89 -8.06 -17.59 -4.22
C LYS A 89 -7.88 -16.28 -3.45
N VAL A 90 -8.91 -15.44 -3.42
CA VAL A 90 -8.88 -14.16 -2.68
C VAL A 90 -8.50 -14.32 -1.21
N PRO A 91 -9.10 -15.25 -0.42
CA PRO A 91 -8.72 -15.42 0.98
C PRO A 91 -7.25 -15.80 1.16
N GLY A 92 -6.70 -16.64 0.27
CA GLY A 92 -5.29 -17.05 0.31
C GLY A 92 -4.35 -15.88 0.02
N TYR A 93 -4.68 -15.03 -0.95
CA TYR A 93 -3.89 -13.82 -1.24
C TYR A 93 -3.92 -12.84 -0.07
N ILE A 94 -5.11 -12.49 0.43
CA ILE A 94 -5.27 -11.57 1.56
C ILE A 94 -4.53 -12.09 2.81
N GLY A 95 -4.68 -13.37 3.13
CA GLY A 95 -3.98 -14.00 4.25
C GLY A 95 -2.46 -13.92 4.09
N SER A 96 -1.94 -14.21 2.88
CA SER A 96 -0.51 -14.11 2.56
C SER A 96 0.02 -12.69 2.69
N GLN A 97 -0.72 -11.71 2.21
CA GLN A 97 -0.39 -10.29 2.31
C GLN A 97 -0.32 -9.82 3.78
N ILE A 98 -1.30 -10.22 4.59
CA ILE A 98 -1.32 -9.89 6.03
C ILE A 98 -0.14 -10.53 6.75
N VAL A 99 0.17 -11.80 6.46
CA VAL A 99 1.32 -12.51 7.04
C VAL A 99 2.63 -11.82 6.65
N GLY A 100 2.81 -11.44 5.38
CA GLY A 100 3.99 -10.72 4.91
C GLY A 100 4.17 -9.38 5.64
N ALA A 101 3.10 -8.60 5.78
CA ALA A 101 3.11 -7.32 6.50
C ALA A 101 3.39 -7.49 8.01
N PHE A 102 2.82 -8.51 8.64
CA PHE A 102 3.09 -8.84 10.05
C PHE A 102 4.56 -9.18 10.28
N ILE A 103 5.15 -10.05 9.43
CA ILE A 103 6.58 -10.42 9.54
C ILE A 103 7.46 -9.18 9.27
N ALA A 104 7.06 -8.29 8.36
CA ALA A 104 7.76 -7.04 8.09
C ALA A 104 7.82 -6.16 9.35
N ALA A 105 6.70 -5.97 10.05
CA ALA A 105 6.64 -5.19 11.28
C ALA A 105 7.52 -5.80 12.41
N MET A 106 7.57 -7.13 12.52
CA MET A 106 8.53 -7.83 13.40
C MET A 106 9.98 -7.45 13.03
N GLY A 107 10.30 -7.52 11.74
CA GLY A 107 11.64 -7.18 11.21
C GLY A 107 12.00 -5.72 11.48
N VAL A 108 11.08 -4.78 11.26
CA VAL A 108 11.27 -3.35 11.58
C VAL A 108 11.52 -3.16 13.08
N SER A 109 10.70 -3.79 13.93
CA SER A 109 10.91 -3.76 15.38
C SER A 109 12.29 -4.29 15.77
N PHE A 110 12.73 -5.39 15.15
CA PHE A 110 14.05 -5.97 15.44
C PHE A 110 15.20 -5.04 15.02
N VAL A 111 15.16 -4.51 13.80
CA VAL A 111 16.24 -3.69 13.23
C VAL A 111 16.31 -2.32 13.89
N TRP A 112 15.16 -1.70 14.17
CA TRP A 112 15.09 -0.33 14.67
C TRP A 112 14.88 -0.22 16.18
N ASN A 113 14.87 -1.33 16.93
CA ASN A 113 14.51 -1.38 18.35
C ASN A 113 15.23 -0.33 19.20
N GLY A 114 16.55 -0.23 19.08
CA GLY A 114 17.33 0.70 19.90
C GLY A 114 16.94 2.17 19.67
N ILE A 115 16.66 2.52 18.41
CA ILE A 115 16.28 3.88 18.01
C ILE A 115 14.82 4.16 18.42
N ILE A 116 13.92 3.20 18.27
CA ILE A 116 12.51 3.32 18.69
C ILE A 116 12.43 3.52 20.20
N VAL A 117 13.12 2.69 20.98
CA VAL A 117 13.14 2.81 22.44
C VAL A 117 13.76 4.14 22.88
N HIS A 118 14.85 4.58 22.25
CA HIS A 118 15.44 5.89 22.54
C HIS A 118 14.44 7.04 22.27
N TYR A 119 13.72 6.98 21.16
CA TYR A 119 12.66 7.94 20.84
C TYR A 119 11.53 7.93 21.86
N GLU A 120 11.06 6.72 22.26
CA GLU A 120 10.00 6.57 23.26
C GLU A 120 10.40 7.20 24.60
N VAL A 121 11.63 6.96 25.08
CA VAL A 121 12.17 7.57 26.30
C VAL A 121 12.27 9.09 26.17
N ALA A 122 12.85 9.59 25.08
CA ALA A 122 12.99 11.03 24.83
C ALA A 122 11.64 11.75 24.74
N SER A 123 10.63 11.08 24.18
CA SER A 123 9.25 11.58 24.04
C SER A 123 8.38 11.31 25.27
N LYS A 124 8.96 10.79 26.36
CA LYS A 124 8.27 10.47 27.62
C LYS A 124 7.06 9.52 27.43
N ILE A 125 7.17 8.59 26.50
CA ILE A 125 6.19 7.51 26.31
C ILE A 125 6.51 6.46 27.38
N VAL A 126 5.69 6.41 28.43
CA VAL A 126 5.86 5.47 29.54
C VAL A 126 5.40 4.06 29.15
N SER A 127 4.31 3.99 28.39
CA SER A 127 3.76 2.75 27.86
C SER A 127 3.25 2.97 26.43
N ARG A 128 3.47 2.01 25.55
CA ARG A 128 2.94 2.03 24.18
C ARG A 128 1.41 2.02 24.14
N GLY A 129 0.76 1.50 25.18
CA GLY A 129 -0.70 1.50 25.34
C GLY A 129 -1.26 2.85 25.78
N ASP A 130 -0.43 3.77 26.28
CA ASP A 130 -0.86 5.12 26.66
C ASP A 130 -1.26 5.94 25.41
N PRO A 131 -2.08 6.99 25.55
CA PRO A 131 -2.47 7.84 24.42
C PRO A 131 -1.29 8.39 23.60
N ASN A 132 -0.15 8.72 24.26
CA ASN A 132 1.05 9.21 23.59
C ASN A 132 1.82 8.11 22.84
N GLY A 133 1.58 6.84 23.14
CA GLY A 133 2.18 5.71 22.45
C GLY A 133 1.80 5.64 20.96
N VAL A 134 0.71 6.27 20.57
CA VAL A 134 0.32 6.38 19.15
C VAL A 134 1.42 6.99 18.30
N THR A 135 2.24 7.90 18.84
CA THR A 135 3.30 8.57 18.09
C THR A 135 4.44 7.63 17.67
N SER A 136 4.81 6.65 18.50
CA SER A 136 5.73 5.58 18.09
C SER A 136 5.02 4.50 17.25
N GLY A 137 3.71 4.33 17.43
CA GLY A 137 2.85 3.47 16.59
C GLY A 137 2.79 3.88 15.13
N LEU A 138 3.00 5.18 14.80
CA LEU A 138 3.07 5.68 13.42
C LEU A 138 4.10 4.94 12.56
N ILE A 139 5.10 4.34 13.18
CA ILE A 139 6.13 3.56 12.49
C ILE A 139 5.50 2.38 11.77
N PHE A 140 4.43 1.81 12.32
CA PHE A 140 3.89 0.52 11.90
C PHE A 140 2.60 0.62 11.10
N TRP A 141 1.71 1.56 11.42
CA TRP A 141 0.41 1.68 10.77
C TRP A 141 0.02 3.13 10.52
N ALA A 142 -0.92 3.31 9.61
CA ALA A 142 -1.48 4.62 9.30
C ALA A 142 -2.46 5.08 10.38
N ASN A 143 -2.58 6.39 10.55
CA ASN A 143 -3.49 7.02 11.51
C ASN A 143 -4.21 8.20 10.90
N TRP A 144 -5.51 8.28 11.13
CA TRP A 144 -6.32 9.45 10.86
C TRP A 144 -6.81 10.07 12.18
N PRO A 145 -6.73 11.38 12.36
CA PRO A 145 -5.85 12.30 11.62
C PRO A 145 -4.38 11.99 11.86
N HIS A 146 -3.48 12.57 11.05
CA HIS A 146 -2.03 12.36 11.22
C HIS A 146 -1.55 13.00 12.54
N PRO A 147 -1.21 12.22 13.59
CA PRO A 147 -0.98 12.77 14.93
C PRO A 147 0.27 13.65 15.04
N GLY A 148 1.27 13.44 14.17
CA GLY A 148 2.49 14.24 14.16
C GLY A 148 2.36 15.61 13.48
N LEU A 149 1.28 15.86 12.73
CA LEU A 149 1.05 17.13 12.02
C LEU A 149 -0.08 17.95 12.62
N VAL A 150 -1.19 17.32 12.91
CA VAL A 150 -2.39 18.03 13.41
C VAL A 150 -2.69 17.70 14.88
N GLY A 151 -2.08 16.65 15.41
CA GLY A 151 -2.35 16.15 16.75
C GLY A 151 -3.77 15.59 16.91
N TYR A 152 -4.05 15.04 18.09
CA TYR A 152 -5.41 14.63 18.47
C TYR A 152 -6.06 15.71 19.34
N THR A 153 -6.05 16.96 18.89
CA THR A 153 -6.75 18.04 19.60
C THR A 153 -8.25 17.95 19.32
N GLY A 154 -9.07 18.15 20.35
CA GLY A 154 -10.53 18.09 20.21
C GLY A 154 -11.08 19.01 19.13
N ASP A 155 -10.45 20.17 18.93
CA ASP A 155 -10.86 21.15 17.94
C ASP A 155 -10.67 20.66 16.50
N TYR A 156 -9.57 19.94 16.20
CA TYR A 156 -9.35 19.39 14.87
C TYR A 156 -10.39 18.30 14.53
N LEU A 157 -10.64 17.38 15.47
CA LEU A 157 -11.60 16.30 15.26
C LEU A 157 -13.05 16.78 15.09
N THR A 158 -13.39 17.95 15.65
CA THR A 158 -14.70 18.57 15.42
C THR A 158 -14.81 19.25 14.07
N GLN A 159 -13.71 19.78 13.55
CA GLN A 159 -13.64 20.44 12.25
C GLN A 159 -13.43 19.46 11.10
N ASP A 160 -12.75 18.34 11.36
CA ASP A 160 -12.47 17.27 10.39
C ASP A 160 -12.99 15.92 10.90
N PRO A 161 -14.28 15.63 10.72
CA PRO A 161 -14.90 14.42 11.22
C PRO A 161 -14.41 13.16 10.45
N TRP A 162 -14.47 11.99 11.11
CA TRP A 162 -13.95 10.71 10.61
C TRP A 162 -14.37 10.34 9.18
N TRP A 163 -15.55 10.76 8.73
CA TRP A 163 -16.03 10.47 7.38
C TRP A 163 -15.23 11.20 6.28
N ARG A 164 -14.54 12.30 6.62
CA ARG A 164 -13.61 12.95 5.67
C ARG A 164 -12.35 12.12 5.48
N GLY A 165 -11.74 11.62 6.55
CA GLY A 165 -10.64 10.68 6.46
C GLY A 165 -11.06 9.42 5.69
N ALA A 166 -12.24 8.87 5.98
CA ALA A 166 -12.81 7.74 5.26
C ALA A 166 -12.99 8.04 3.76
N GLY A 167 -13.52 9.22 3.42
CA GLY A 167 -13.66 9.67 2.04
C GLY A 167 -12.32 9.85 1.33
N THR A 168 -11.31 10.37 2.04
CA THR A 168 -9.96 10.52 1.52
C THR A 168 -9.38 9.15 1.14
N GLU A 169 -9.41 8.16 2.03
CA GLU A 169 -8.92 6.81 1.75
C GLU A 169 -9.66 6.14 0.58
N ILE A 170 -10.98 6.31 0.49
CA ILE A 170 -11.75 5.79 -0.65
C ILE A 170 -11.27 6.43 -1.95
N ILE A 171 -11.12 7.76 -1.99
CA ILE A 171 -10.72 8.50 -3.18
C ILE A 171 -9.30 8.11 -3.62
N ILE A 172 -8.34 8.14 -2.71
CA ILE A 172 -6.93 7.88 -3.07
C ILE A 172 -6.71 6.42 -3.45
N THR A 173 -7.39 5.47 -2.81
CA THR A 173 -7.32 4.06 -3.18
C THR A 173 -8.02 3.81 -4.53
N ALA A 174 -9.11 4.51 -4.82
CA ALA A 174 -9.74 4.45 -6.14
C ALA A 174 -8.77 4.97 -7.23
N ILE A 175 -8.11 6.10 -7.00
CA ILE A 175 -7.09 6.64 -7.92
C ILE A 175 -5.94 5.63 -8.10
N LEU A 176 -5.46 5.02 -7.02
CA LEU A 176 -4.43 3.97 -7.11
C LEU A 176 -4.83 2.87 -8.07
N VAL A 177 -6.03 2.29 -7.91
CA VAL A 177 -6.49 1.17 -8.75
C VAL A 177 -6.77 1.60 -10.18
N ILE A 178 -7.34 2.80 -10.40
CA ILE A 178 -7.51 3.37 -11.74
C ILE A 178 -6.15 3.42 -12.46
N CYS A 179 -5.13 3.97 -11.81
CA CYS A 179 -3.80 4.09 -12.39
C CYS A 179 -3.14 2.71 -12.62
N ILE A 180 -3.26 1.77 -11.67
CA ILE A 180 -2.75 0.41 -11.85
C ILE A 180 -3.37 -0.22 -13.10
N LEU A 181 -4.70 -0.20 -13.23
CA LEU A 181 -5.39 -0.81 -14.36
C LEU A 181 -5.01 -0.15 -15.68
N GLY A 182 -4.80 1.17 -15.71
CA GLY A 182 -4.33 1.87 -16.89
C GLY A 182 -2.88 1.52 -17.26
N ILE A 183 -2.00 1.37 -16.27
CA ILE A 183 -0.59 1.04 -16.49
C ILE A 183 -0.42 -0.39 -17.00
N VAL A 184 -1.23 -1.34 -16.50
CA VAL A 184 -1.14 -2.76 -16.89
C VAL A 184 -2.08 -3.14 -18.03
N GLU A 185 -2.71 -2.17 -18.68
CA GLU A 185 -3.63 -2.41 -19.81
C GLU A 185 -2.84 -2.85 -21.05
N ASP A 186 -3.08 -4.06 -21.53
CA ASP A 186 -2.37 -4.66 -22.66
C ASP A 186 -2.51 -3.87 -23.98
N ARG A 187 -3.58 -3.09 -24.11
CA ARG A 187 -3.83 -2.23 -25.28
C ARG A 187 -3.07 -0.92 -25.27
N MET A 188 -2.44 -0.60 -24.15
CA MET A 188 -1.50 0.51 -24.06
C MET A 188 -0.09 -0.01 -24.38
N PRO A 189 0.56 0.43 -25.45
CA PRO A 189 1.90 -0.05 -25.82
C PRO A 189 3.00 0.45 -24.88
N SER A 190 2.65 0.71 -23.65
CA SER A 190 3.56 1.29 -22.70
C SER A 190 4.17 0.22 -21.79
N ALA A 191 5.44 -0.01 -21.94
CA ALA A 191 6.28 -0.23 -20.81
C ALA A 191 6.04 -1.50 -19.98
N ALA A 192 5.77 -2.66 -20.58
CA ALA A 192 5.58 -3.91 -19.84
C ALA A 192 6.62 -4.10 -18.70
N ASN A 193 7.89 -3.74 -18.94
CA ASN A 193 8.94 -3.84 -17.93
C ASN A 193 9.05 -2.60 -17.02
N LEU A 194 8.39 -1.48 -17.35
CA LEU A 194 8.40 -0.25 -16.55
C LEU A 194 7.14 -0.10 -15.68
N ALA A 195 6.14 -0.96 -15.85
CA ALA A 195 4.92 -0.93 -15.06
C ALA A 195 5.18 -0.88 -13.54
N PRO A 196 6.12 -1.67 -12.96
CA PRO A 196 6.45 -1.57 -11.54
C PRO A 196 6.92 -0.18 -11.12
N ILE A 197 7.74 0.48 -11.94
CA ILE A 197 8.24 1.84 -11.68
C ILE A 197 7.08 2.84 -11.76
N ALA A 198 6.24 2.75 -12.79
CA ALA A 198 5.09 3.62 -12.95
C ALA A 198 4.10 3.50 -11.78
N ILE A 199 3.81 2.27 -11.32
CA ILE A 199 2.96 2.02 -10.15
C ILE A 199 3.62 2.60 -8.89
N GLY A 200 4.94 2.44 -8.73
CA GLY A 200 5.68 3.07 -7.64
C GLY A 200 5.55 4.58 -7.64
N PHE A 201 5.62 5.24 -8.79
CA PHE A 201 5.40 6.70 -8.88
C PHE A 201 3.96 7.10 -8.50
N VAL A 202 2.95 6.31 -8.85
CA VAL A 202 1.57 6.55 -8.39
C VAL A 202 1.50 6.52 -6.87
N VAL A 203 2.09 5.49 -6.24
CA VAL A 203 2.14 5.39 -4.77
C VAL A 203 2.92 6.55 -4.17
N ALA A 204 4.07 6.91 -4.76
CA ALA A 204 4.88 8.06 -4.32
C ALA A 204 4.07 9.37 -4.32
N ALA A 205 3.30 9.62 -5.37
CA ALA A 205 2.45 10.79 -5.48
C ALA A 205 1.33 10.78 -4.43
N LEU A 206 0.62 9.65 -4.29
CA LEU A 206 -0.50 9.54 -3.35
C LEU A 206 -0.02 9.68 -1.90
N VAL A 207 1.05 8.99 -1.51
CA VAL A 207 1.61 9.12 -0.15
C VAL A 207 2.17 10.52 0.06
N GLY A 208 2.95 11.07 -0.88
CA GLY A 208 3.55 12.40 -0.74
C GLY A 208 2.52 13.53 -0.57
N LEU A 209 1.36 13.41 -1.22
CA LEU A 209 0.31 14.43 -1.17
C LEU A 209 -0.68 14.24 -0.03
N PHE A 210 -1.04 13.01 0.30
CA PHE A 210 -2.16 12.72 1.21
C PHE A 210 -1.74 12.20 2.59
N ALA A 211 -0.48 11.82 2.79
CA ALA A 211 0.01 11.44 4.12
C ALA A 211 -0.19 12.51 5.20
N PRO A 212 -0.18 13.83 4.91
CA PRO A 212 -0.52 14.84 5.92
C PRO A 212 -1.90 14.68 6.54
N ILE A 213 -2.85 14.11 5.81
CA ILE A 213 -4.24 13.98 6.24
C ILE A 213 -4.40 12.75 7.14
N GLU A 214 -4.00 11.56 6.62
CA GLU A 214 -4.29 10.27 7.27
C GLU A 214 -3.21 9.20 6.99
N MET A 215 -2.00 9.63 6.63
CA MET A 215 -0.84 8.81 6.31
C MET A 215 -0.99 7.92 5.06
N ALA A 216 -2.04 8.09 4.26
CA ALA A 216 -2.29 7.41 2.99
C ALA A 216 -2.08 5.89 3.10
N SER A 217 -3.00 5.19 3.77
CA SER A 217 -2.87 3.75 4.00
C SER A 217 -2.90 2.96 2.70
N LEU A 218 -3.90 3.20 1.84
CA LEU A 218 -4.07 2.61 0.50
C LEU A 218 -4.14 1.07 0.48
N ASN A 219 -3.69 0.40 1.53
CA ASN A 219 -3.45 -1.04 1.55
C ASN A 219 -3.85 -1.65 2.90
N PRO A 220 -4.97 -2.38 2.96
CA PRO A 220 -5.42 -3.01 4.21
C PRO A 220 -4.40 -3.96 4.84
N ALA A 221 -3.61 -4.69 4.06
CA ALA A 221 -2.63 -5.62 4.62
C ALA A 221 -1.45 -4.88 5.26
N ARG A 222 -0.97 -3.79 4.60
CA ARG A 222 0.11 -2.96 5.14
C ARG A 222 -0.29 -2.24 6.43
N ASP A 223 -1.60 -2.12 6.71
CA ASP A 223 -2.11 -1.50 7.94
C ASP A 223 -2.43 -2.55 9.01
N ILE A 224 -3.26 -3.57 8.70
CA ILE A 224 -3.71 -4.57 9.70
C ILE A 224 -2.60 -5.52 10.15
N GLY A 225 -1.68 -5.92 9.27
CA GLY A 225 -0.57 -6.81 9.63
C GLY A 225 0.31 -6.22 10.74
N PRO A 226 0.83 -5.00 10.57
CA PRO A 226 1.58 -4.29 11.61
C PRO A 226 0.76 -3.97 12.87
N ARG A 227 -0.56 -3.71 12.77
CA ARG A 227 -1.41 -3.52 13.95
C ARG A 227 -1.52 -4.80 14.80
N ILE A 228 -1.62 -5.97 14.15
CA ILE A 228 -1.59 -7.26 14.87
C ILE A 228 -0.26 -7.41 15.63
N TRP A 229 0.87 -7.07 15.01
CA TRP A 229 2.15 -7.02 15.70
C TRP A 229 2.15 -6.01 16.84
N GLY A 230 1.61 -4.82 16.62
CA GLY A 230 1.47 -3.77 17.64
C GLY A 230 0.74 -4.22 18.90
N LEU A 231 -0.34 -5.03 18.75
CA LEU A 231 -1.02 -5.64 19.90
C LEU A 231 -0.07 -6.50 20.74
N LEU A 232 0.79 -7.29 20.10
CA LEU A 232 1.71 -8.20 20.79
C LEU A 232 2.85 -7.46 21.52
N ILE A 233 3.23 -6.28 21.05
CA ILE A 233 4.32 -5.49 21.62
C ILE A 233 3.83 -4.32 22.50
N GLY A 234 2.57 -4.37 22.92
CA GLY A 234 2.06 -3.53 24.01
C GLY A 234 1.34 -2.24 23.61
N TYR A 235 1.01 -2.03 22.33
CA TYR A 235 0.22 -0.87 21.90
C TYR A 235 -1.27 -0.95 22.25
N GLY A 236 -1.79 -2.15 22.55
CA GLY A 236 -3.17 -2.33 22.99
C GLY A 236 -4.20 -1.66 22.06
N SER A 237 -5.06 -0.84 22.65
CA SER A 237 -6.12 -0.13 21.89
C SER A 237 -5.58 0.92 20.90
N ASN A 238 -4.34 1.39 21.03
CA ASN A 238 -3.72 2.25 20.02
C ASN A 238 -3.52 1.52 18.69
N ALA A 239 -3.28 0.20 18.73
CA ALA A 239 -3.17 -0.62 17.53
C ALA A 239 -4.56 -1.05 17.01
N ILE A 240 -5.38 -1.70 17.84
CA ILE A 240 -6.72 -2.17 17.49
C ILE A 240 -7.68 -1.90 18.66
N PRO A 241 -8.78 -1.19 18.44
CA PRO A 241 -9.34 -0.72 17.15
C PRO A 241 -8.69 0.57 16.60
N GLY A 242 -7.70 1.12 17.30
CA GLY A 242 -7.16 2.45 17.05
C GLY A 242 -8.06 3.57 17.59
N GLN A 243 -7.50 4.76 17.77
CA GLN A 243 -8.27 5.92 18.18
C GLN A 243 -9.13 6.45 17.03
N ASN A 244 -10.25 7.08 17.32
CA ASN A 244 -11.09 7.79 16.34
C ASN A 244 -11.51 6.98 15.11
N PHE A 245 -11.98 5.74 15.28
CA PHE A 245 -12.34 4.84 14.16
C PHE A 245 -11.20 4.48 13.21
N ASN A 246 -9.98 4.66 13.64
CA ASN A 246 -8.78 4.58 12.83
C ASN A 246 -8.70 3.30 11.98
N LEU A 247 -8.94 2.14 12.58
CA LEU A 247 -8.95 0.85 11.87
C LEU A 247 -9.93 0.85 10.68
N TRP A 248 -11.11 1.43 10.85
CA TRP A 248 -12.10 1.49 9.78
C TRP A 248 -11.71 2.45 8.67
N VAL A 249 -11.07 3.56 9.02
CA VAL A 249 -10.58 4.52 8.03
C VAL A 249 -9.42 3.91 7.24
N THR A 250 -8.37 3.49 7.92
CA THR A 250 -7.10 3.13 7.24
C THR A 250 -7.04 1.69 6.73
N THR A 251 -7.75 0.74 7.37
CA THR A 251 -7.85 -0.65 6.89
C THR A 251 -9.13 -0.89 6.09
N GLY A 252 -10.26 -0.36 6.55
CA GLY A 252 -11.58 -0.66 5.99
C GLY A 252 -11.90 0.07 4.69
N MET A 253 -11.65 1.37 4.61
CA MET A 253 -12.06 2.18 3.47
C MET A 253 -11.34 1.87 2.16
N PRO A 254 -10.05 1.49 2.15
CA PRO A 254 -9.41 1.02 0.93
C PRO A 254 -10.11 -0.18 0.27
N LEU A 255 -10.76 -1.07 1.06
CA LEU A 255 -11.53 -2.20 0.53
C LEU A 255 -12.76 -1.76 -0.30
N ILE A 256 -13.24 -0.53 -0.07
CA ILE A 256 -14.30 0.11 -0.86
C ILE A 256 -13.68 0.88 -2.03
N GLY A 257 -12.63 1.66 -1.75
CA GLY A 257 -11.97 2.51 -2.74
C GLY A 257 -11.40 1.74 -3.93
N GLY A 258 -10.74 0.60 -3.66
CA GLY A 258 -10.16 -0.22 -4.72
C GLY A 258 -11.20 -0.71 -5.75
N PRO A 259 -12.22 -1.46 -5.34
CA PRO A 259 -13.29 -1.87 -6.25
C PRO A 259 -14.01 -0.72 -6.96
N LEU A 260 -14.25 0.40 -6.24
CA LEU A 260 -14.82 1.61 -6.84
C LEU A 260 -13.93 2.16 -7.96
N GLY A 261 -12.61 2.23 -7.73
CA GLY A 261 -11.65 2.67 -8.74
C GLY A 261 -11.64 1.76 -9.97
N ALA A 262 -11.73 0.44 -9.78
CA ALA A 262 -11.83 -0.52 -10.87
C ALA A 262 -13.11 -0.33 -11.69
N TRP A 263 -14.24 -0.09 -11.03
CA TRP A 263 -15.50 0.19 -11.70
C TRP A 263 -15.44 1.52 -12.49
N ILE A 264 -14.87 2.58 -11.90
CA ILE A 264 -14.68 3.88 -12.57
C ILE A 264 -13.81 3.71 -13.82
N TYR A 265 -12.69 3.00 -13.71
CA TYR A 265 -11.81 2.74 -14.84
C TYR A 265 -12.54 2.03 -15.97
N ASP A 266 -13.32 1.00 -15.66
CA ASP A 266 -14.06 0.26 -16.67
C ASP A 266 -15.13 1.12 -17.34
N PHE A 267 -15.85 1.94 -16.56
CA PHE A 267 -16.91 2.79 -17.08
C PHE A 267 -16.38 3.90 -17.99
N PHE A 268 -15.29 4.55 -17.63
CA PHE A 268 -14.79 5.70 -18.39
C PHE A 268 -13.74 5.34 -19.44
N ILE A 269 -13.01 4.24 -19.26
CA ILE A 269 -11.84 3.92 -20.10
C ILE A 269 -11.96 2.56 -20.76
N HIS A 270 -12.03 1.48 -20.00
CA HIS A 270 -11.87 0.12 -20.52
C HIS A 270 -12.89 -0.24 -21.61
N GLN A 271 -14.15 0.15 -21.44
CA GLN A 271 -15.21 -0.11 -22.44
C GLN A 271 -15.03 0.67 -23.76
N HIS A 272 -14.21 1.72 -23.76
CA HIS A 272 -13.95 2.56 -24.93
C HIS A 272 -12.60 2.25 -25.60
N LEU A 273 -11.84 1.31 -25.06
CA LEU A 273 -10.57 0.92 -25.67
C LEU A 273 -10.82 0.19 -26.99
N PRO A 274 -9.94 0.37 -27.99
CA PRO A 274 -10.03 -0.36 -29.26
C PRO A 274 -9.99 -1.86 -29.01
N ALA A 275 -10.56 -2.65 -29.93
CA ALA A 275 -10.46 -4.10 -29.85
C ALA A 275 -8.97 -4.52 -29.72
N PRO A 276 -8.67 -5.60 -28.97
CA PRO A 276 -7.31 -6.13 -28.91
C PRO A 276 -6.78 -6.37 -30.31
N VAL A 277 -5.57 -5.89 -30.61
CA VAL A 277 -4.90 -6.18 -31.89
C VAL A 277 -4.56 -7.66 -31.88
N GLY A 278 -5.27 -8.45 -32.67
CA GLY A 278 -4.98 -9.87 -32.83
C GLY A 278 -3.60 -10.09 -33.43
N PRO A 279 -2.96 -11.26 -33.24
CA PRO A 279 -1.67 -11.57 -33.82
C PRO A 279 -1.64 -11.41 -35.34
N ASP A 280 -2.79 -11.50 -36.01
CA ASP A 280 -2.93 -11.36 -37.45
C ASP A 280 -3.15 -9.91 -37.94
N THR A 281 -3.22 -8.93 -37.02
CA THR A 281 -3.46 -7.51 -37.37
C THR A 281 -2.22 -6.64 -37.22
N VAL A 282 -1.06 -7.21 -36.90
CA VAL A 282 0.22 -6.50 -37.02
C VAL A 282 0.42 -6.24 -38.52
N PRO A 283 0.42 -5.00 -39.02
CA PRO A 283 0.82 -4.74 -40.39
C PRO A 283 2.26 -5.22 -40.48
N VAL A 284 2.48 -6.34 -41.12
CA VAL A 284 3.81 -6.80 -41.50
C VAL A 284 4.42 -5.64 -42.30
N ALA A 285 5.42 -5.00 -41.75
CA ALA A 285 6.29 -4.08 -42.49
C ALA A 285 7.09 -4.91 -43.50
N GLU A 286 6.37 -5.58 -44.43
CA GLU A 286 6.86 -6.56 -45.37
C GLU A 286 7.02 -5.97 -46.76
N SER A 287 7.26 -4.71 -46.91
CA SER A 287 7.49 -4.20 -48.27
C SER A 287 8.75 -3.38 -48.47
N ALA A 288 9.57 -3.19 -47.44
CA ALA A 288 10.81 -2.41 -47.58
C ALA A 288 12.08 -3.26 -47.86
N ARG A 289 12.00 -4.59 -47.82
CA ARG A 289 13.15 -5.48 -48.08
C ARG A 289 13.08 -6.28 -49.38
N ALA A 290 12.05 -6.09 -50.19
CA ALA A 290 11.93 -6.78 -51.48
C ALA A 290 12.19 -5.88 -52.69
N ARG A 291 12.68 -4.66 -52.51
CA ARG A 291 13.10 -3.77 -53.62
C ARG A 291 14.42 -3.09 -53.25
N ALA A 292 15.46 -3.84 -53.03
CA ALA A 292 16.81 -3.42 -53.15
C ALA A 292 17.67 -4.55 -53.73
#